data_ecab5364667101c238a53f2b71d1f0da
#
_entry.id   ecab5364667101c238a53f2b71d1f0da
#
_cell.length_a   1.000
_cell.length_b   1.000
_cell.length_c   1.000
_cell.angle_alpha   90.00
_cell.angle_beta   90.00
_cell.angle_gamma   90.00
#
_symmetry.space_group_name_H-M   'P 1'
#
loop_
_entity.id
_entity.type
_entity.pdbx_description
1 polymer ?
#
loop_
_entity_poly.entity_id
_entity_poly.type
_entity_poly.pdbx_seq_one_letter_code
_entity_poly.pdbx_strand_id
1 'polypeptide(L)'
;MRDNPGVTSEPTATARPRVVVVGGGPGGYEAALVAAQLGADVTVVEAEGLGGAAVLTDVVPSKTLIATAEVMTLVHGSADLGVRFPGDGGGAVATGATGGTGAVAVDLGAVNRRVKALARAQSQDVGARLEREGVRVIEGRGRLDGPHRVVVTDGEGEHSLDADAVLVAVGASPRELPDALPDGERILTWKQLYDLDRLPERLIVVGSGVTGAEFASAYDALGAEVVLVSSRDLVLPGEDPDAAAVLEDVFRRRGLQVLHRSRAERVKRTGDGVVVELSDGRTVEGSHCLMAVGAIPNTAGLGLAEAGVTLTPGGHVQVDRVSRTSARGVYAAGDCTGVLALASVAAMQGRIAMWHALGDAVSPLDLRTVSSNVFTAPEIATVGWSQAQIDAGEVRARTVKLPLATNARAKMQGLQDGFVKLFCGVRSQEVLGGVVVAPRASELIFPVTLAVEHKLTVDDVAQAFTVYPSLSGSIAEAARILHAGGAR
;
A
#
# COMPACT_ATOMS: atom_id res chain seq x y z
N MET A 1 37.77 9.87 66.18
CA MET A 1 36.85 10.66 65.35
C MET A 1 37.65 11.26 64.20
N ARG A 2 37.52 10.75 63.04
CA ARG A 2 37.98 11.36 61.77
C ARG A 2 36.81 11.26 60.83
N ASP A 3 36.17 12.40 60.53
CA ASP A 3 35.10 12.55 59.60
C ASP A 3 35.64 12.30 58.20
N ASN A 4 35.00 11.38 57.50
CA ASN A 4 35.21 11.09 56.10
C ASN A 4 34.14 11.85 55.29
N PRO A 5 34.48 12.86 54.49
CA PRO A 5 33.48 13.54 53.67
C PRO A 5 33.09 12.59 52.52
N GLY A 6 31.82 12.11 52.57
CA GLY A 6 31.23 11.34 51.50
C GLY A 6 31.22 12.16 50.22
N VAL A 7 31.93 11.66 49.22
CA VAL A 7 31.81 12.13 47.83
C VAL A 7 30.49 11.60 47.27
N THR A 8 29.44 12.42 47.31
CA THR A 8 28.24 12.20 46.52
C THR A 8 28.58 12.58 45.08
N SER A 9 28.97 11.61 44.27
CA SER A 9 29.01 11.82 42.82
C SER A 9 27.53 11.96 42.34
N GLU A 10 27.17 13.18 41.97
CA GLU A 10 25.95 13.38 41.17
C GLU A 10 26.05 12.49 39.94
N PRO A 11 24.97 11.77 39.56
CA PRO A 11 24.96 11.03 38.31
C PRO A 11 25.13 12.04 37.17
N THR A 12 26.22 11.96 36.45
CA THR A 12 26.44 12.69 35.19
C THR A 12 25.24 12.38 34.30
N ALA A 13 24.41 13.38 34.03
CA ALA A 13 23.31 13.27 33.08
C ALA A 13 23.91 12.78 31.76
N THR A 14 23.67 11.54 31.42
CA THR A 14 24.06 11.01 30.12
C THR A 14 23.38 11.83 29.04
N ALA A 15 24.17 12.41 28.12
CA ALA A 15 23.64 13.20 27.01
C ALA A 15 22.60 12.37 26.25
N ARG A 16 21.44 12.97 25.94
CA ARG A 16 20.40 12.29 25.17
C ARG A 16 20.93 11.91 23.79
N PRO A 17 20.69 10.69 23.31
CA PRO A 17 21.05 10.30 21.94
C PRO A 17 20.38 11.23 20.92
N ARG A 18 21.14 11.70 19.94
CA ARG A 18 20.63 12.56 18.86
C ARG A 18 20.25 11.69 17.67
N VAL A 19 19.00 11.76 17.25
CA VAL A 19 18.46 11.02 16.11
C VAL A 19 18.05 12.00 15.02
N VAL A 20 18.58 11.82 13.81
CA VAL A 20 18.14 12.57 12.64
C VAL A 20 17.44 11.63 11.67
N VAL A 21 16.20 11.98 11.31
CA VAL A 21 15.36 11.24 10.35
C VAL A 21 15.25 12.05 9.07
N VAL A 22 15.66 11.48 7.96
CA VAL A 22 15.54 12.10 6.62
C VAL A 22 14.34 11.49 5.91
N GLY A 23 13.27 12.29 5.78
CA GLY A 23 11.97 11.90 5.23
C GLY A 23 10.92 11.65 6.31
N GLY A 24 9.78 12.34 6.21
CA GLY A 24 8.66 12.32 7.16
C GLY A 24 7.51 11.37 6.78
N GLY A 25 7.74 10.40 5.87
CA GLY A 25 6.78 9.34 5.54
C GLY A 25 6.55 8.37 6.70
N PRO A 26 5.72 7.28 6.51
CA PRO A 26 5.38 6.34 7.59
C PRO A 26 6.58 5.74 8.31
N GLY A 27 7.66 5.41 7.60
CA GLY A 27 8.90 4.94 8.20
C GLY A 27 9.57 6.01 9.06
N GLY A 28 9.55 7.25 8.61
CA GLY A 28 10.21 8.37 9.29
C GLY A 28 9.44 8.85 10.52
N TYR A 29 8.16 9.18 10.38
CA TYR A 29 7.41 9.73 11.52
C TYR A 29 7.19 8.70 12.64
N GLU A 30 6.98 7.43 12.32
CA GLU A 30 6.86 6.37 13.33
C GLU A 30 8.20 6.10 14.04
N ALA A 31 9.32 6.17 13.31
CA ALA A 31 10.64 6.11 13.91
C ALA A 31 10.89 7.28 14.86
N ALA A 32 10.55 8.50 14.44
CA ALA A 32 10.72 9.69 15.24
C ALA A 32 9.94 9.63 16.55
N LEU A 33 8.68 9.14 16.50
CA LEU A 33 7.86 8.94 17.69
C LEU A 33 8.46 7.91 18.65
N VAL A 34 8.94 6.77 18.14
CA VAL A 34 9.59 5.75 18.98
C VAL A 34 10.88 6.29 19.59
N ALA A 35 11.71 6.99 18.81
CA ALA A 35 12.96 7.55 19.31
C ALA A 35 12.73 8.59 20.42
N ALA A 36 11.72 9.46 20.25
CA ALA A 36 11.33 10.45 21.26
C ALA A 36 10.84 9.77 22.55
N GLN A 37 10.01 8.73 22.45
CA GLN A 37 9.53 7.94 23.58
C GLN A 37 10.66 7.24 24.35
N LEU A 38 11.74 6.86 23.64
CA LEU A 38 12.96 6.31 24.25
C LEU A 38 13.92 7.39 24.78
N GLY A 39 13.52 8.66 24.76
CA GLY A 39 14.25 9.78 25.36
C GLY A 39 15.34 10.39 24.48
N ALA A 40 15.36 10.10 23.19
CA ALA A 40 16.27 10.73 22.24
C ALA A 40 15.88 12.19 21.93
N ASP A 41 16.86 12.99 21.52
CA ASP A 41 16.65 14.30 20.87
C ASP A 41 16.49 14.06 19.38
N VAL A 42 15.27 14.28 18.84
CA VAL A 42 14.88 13.84 17.51
C VAL A 42 14.60 15.03 16.60
N THR A 43 15.24 15.01 15.42
CA THR A 43 14.96 15.94 14.32
C THR A 43 14.52 15.19 13.09
N VAL A 44 13.37 15.55 12.52
CA VAL A 44 12.89 15.08 11.22
C VAL A 44 13.15 16.16 10.17
N VAL A 45 13.79 15.80 9.06
CA VAL A 45 13.99 16.68 7.90
C VAL A 45 13.07 16.20 6.77
N GLU A 46 12.11 17.03 6.37
CA GLU A 46 11.09 16.68 5.39
C GLU A 46 10.94 17.77 4.32
N ALA A 47 10.93 17.39 3.06
CA ALA A 47 10.95 18.31 1.93
C ALA A 47 9.58 18.60 1.30
N GLU A 48 8.63 17.67 1.38
CA GLU A 48 7.35 17.74 0.63
C GLU A 48 6.13 17.79 1.55
N GLY A 49 6.30 17.44 2.83
CA GLY A 49 5.25 17.45 3.84
C GLY A 49 5.13 16.14 4.62
N LEU A 50 4.75 16.26 5.89
CA LEU A 50 4.65 15.15 6.83
C LEU A 50 3.61 14.11 6.39
N GLY A 51 3.95 12.85 6.62
CA GLY A 51 3.20 11.70 6.14
C GLY A 51 3.72 11.19 4.78
N GLY A 52 4.53 12.00 4.05
CA GLY A 52 5.15 11.63 2.79
C GLY A 52 4.15 11.21 1.72
N ALA A 53 4.62 10.46 0.71
CA ALA A 53 3.78 10.00 -0.39
C ALA A 53 2.54 9.23 0.10
N ALA A 54 2.66 8.39 1.11
CA ALA A 54 1.55 7.58 1.64
C ALA A 54 0.36 8.44 2.11
N VAL A 55 0.61 9.63 2.64
CA VAL A 55 -0.45 10.53 3.12
C VAL A 55 -0.84 11.55 2.06
N LEU A 56 0.10 12.09 1.32
CA LEU A 56 -0.12 13.27 0.50
C LEU A 56 -0.49 12.95 -0.96
N THR A 57 0.01 11.85 -1.54
CA THR A 57 -0.08 11.62 -2.99
C THR A 57 -0.42 10.18 -3.40
N ASP A 58 -0.45 9.21 -2.48
CA ASP A 58 -0.65 7.81 -2.82
C ASP A 58 -1.74 7.14 -1.97
N VAL A 59 -1.44 6.58 -0.78
CA VAL A 59 -2.35 5.69 -0.04
C VAL A 59 -3.61 6.41 0.43
N VAL A 60 -3.49 7.50 1.20
CA VAL A 60 -4.67 8.24 1.68
C VAL A 60 -5.46 8.83 0.50
N PRO A 61 -4.84 9.48 -0.50
CA PRO A 61 -5.55 9.94 -1.69
C PRO A 61 -6.25 8.83 -2.47
N SER A 62 -5.56 7.75 -2.82
CA SER A 62 -6.14 6.67 -3.63
C SER A 62 -7.27 5.96 -2.90
N LYS A 63 -7.12 5.65 -1.60
CA LYS A 63 -8.18 4.99 -0.82
C LYS A 63 -9.37 5.91 -0.56
N THR A 64 -9.16 7.23 -0.51
CA THR A 64 -10.26 8.21 -0.47
C THR A 64 -11.05 8.23 -1.79
N LEU A 65 -10.37 8.17 -2.93
CA LEU A 65 -11.00 8.04 -4.26
C LEU A 65 -11.75 6.69 -4.37
N ILE A 66 -11.10 5.60 -3.98
CA ILE A 66 -11.67 4.24 -4.00
C ILE A 66 -12.92 4.16 -3.12
N ALA A 67 -12.95 4.81 -1.96
CA ALA A 67 -14.14 4.85 -1.11
C ALA A 67 -15.35 5.49 -1.83
N THR A 68 -15.13 6.44 -2.73
CA THR A 68 -16.20 6.96 -3.61
C THR A 68 -16.59 5.94 -4.67
N ALA A 69 -15.61 5.23 -5.26
CA ALA A 69 -15.87 4.17 -6.22
C ALA A 69 -16.64 2.99 -5.62
N GLU A 70 -16.40 2.66 -4.34
CA GLU A 70 -17.18 1.66 -3.60
C GLU A 70 -18.66 2.05 -3.48
N VAL A 71 -18.97 3.33 -3.20
CA VAL A 71 -20.34 3.82 -3.19
C VAL A 71 -20.97 3.63 -4.57
N MET A 72 -20.26 3.97 -5.65
CA MET A 72 -20.76 3.76 -7.01
C MET A 72 -20.96 2.29 -7.34
N THR A 73 -20.07 1.40 -6.88
CA THR A 73 -20.23 -0.06 -7.02
C THR A 73 -21.53 -0.54 -6.33
N LEU A 74 -21.84 -0.03 -5.13
CA LEU A 74 -23.10 -0.34 -4.43
C LEU A 74 -24.31 0.21 -5.18
N VAL A 75 -24.22 1.42 -5.74
CA VAL A 75 -25.28 2.03 -6.56
C VAL A 75 -25.56 1.18 -7.80
N HIS A 76 -24.52 0.74 -8.52
CA HIS A 76 -24.68 -0.11 -9.71
C HIS A 76 -25.31 -1.48 -9.39
N GLY A 77 -24.96 -2.08 -8.23
CA GLY A 77 -25.55 -3.35 -7.77
C GLY A 77 -26.90 -3.22 -7.05
N SER A 78 -27.40 -2.01 -6.85
CA SER A 78 -28.58 -1.77 -6.01
C SER A 78 -29.88 -2.35 -6.59
N ALA A 79 -30.00 -2.42 -7.91
CA ALA A 79 -31.16 -2.98 -8.59
C ALA A 79 -31.41 -4.46 -8.24
N ASP A 80 -30.35 -5.25 -8.07
CA ASP A 80 -30.42 -6.65 -7.65
C ASP A 80 -30.94 -6.81 -6.23
N LEU A 81 -30.81 -5.77 -5.40
CA LEU A 81 -31.36 -5.70 -4.04
C LEU A 81 -32.74 -5.04 -3.97
N GLY A 82 -33.35 -4.70 -5.13
CA GLY A 82 -34.65 -4.08 -5.22
C GLY A 82 -34.67 -2.56 -5.03
N VAL A 83 -33.49 -1.90 -4.98
CA VAL A 83 -33.38 -0.43 -4.88
C VAL A 83 -33.32 0.15 -6.29
N ARG A 84 -34.20 1.12 -6.60
CA ARG A 84 -34.28 1.80 -7.90
C ARG A 84 -34.22 3.31 -7.71
N PHE A 85 -33.61 4.00 -8.65
CA PHE A 85 -33.55 5.46 -8.68
C PHE A 85 -34.69 6.01 -9.53
N PRO A 86 -35.26 7.20 -9.16
CA PRO A 86 -36.30 7.86 -9.97
C PRO A 86 -35.78 8.13 -11.40
N GLY A 87 -36.52 7.66 -12.40
CA GLY A 87 -36.15 7.78 -13.81
C GLY A 87 -35.73 6.47 -14.50
N ASP A 88 -35.52 5.40 -13.74
CA ASP A 88 -35.26 4.06 -14.28
C ASP A 88 -36.56 3.49 -14.86
N GLY A 89 -36.83 3.72 -16.12
CA GLY A 89 -37.94 3.12 -16.86
C GLY A 89 -37.78 1.61 -17.06
N GLY A 90 -37.71 0.82 -15.94
CA GLY A 90 -37.79 -0.64 -15.98
C GLY A 90 -36.61 -1.40 -16.58
N GLY A 91 -35.52 -0.73 -16.91
CA GLY A 91 -34.27 -1.33 -17.43
C GLY A 91 -33.12 -1.21 -16.43
N ALA A 92 -32.08 -2.03 -16.57
CA ALA A 92 -30.85 -1.93 -15.79
C ALA A 92 -30.29 -0.50 -15.85
N VAL A 93 -29.67 -0.04 -14.75
CA VAL A 93 -28.95 1.24 -14.72
C VAL A 93 -27.97 1.25 -15.90
N ALA A 94 -28.20 2.19 -16.83
CA ALA A 94 -27.36 2.28 -18.01
C ALA A 94 -25.95 2.71 -17.58
N THR A 95 -25.00 1.80 -17.63
CA THR A 95 -23.57 2.05 -17.53
C THR A 95 -23.09 2.62 -18.86
N GLY A 96 -23.17 3.95 -19.02
CA GLY A 96 -22.69 4.59 -20.24
C GLY A 96 -22.84 6.10 -20.17
N ALA A 97 -21.87 6.80 -20.71
CA ALA A 97 -21.68 8.23 -20.72
C ALA A 97 -22.75 9.05 -21.49
N THR A 98 -24.01 8.55 -21.62
CA THR A 98 -25.10 9.28 -22.26
C THR A 98 -26.20 9.58 -21.27
N GLY A 99 -26.29 10.86 -20.89
CA GLY A 99 -27.23 11.42 -19.94
C GLY A 99 -28.68 11.03 -20.14
N GLY A 100 -29.14 10.02 -19.39
CA GLY A 100 -30.53 9.74 -19.13
C GLY A 100 -30.94 10.38 -17.82
N THR A 101 -32.11 11.01 -17.77
CA THR A 101 -32.70 11.65 -16.60
C THR A 101 -32.94 10.58 -15.52
N GLY A 102 -32.02 10.45 -14.53
CA GLY A 102 -32.08 9.47 -13.42
C GLY A 102 -30.74 8.81 -13.08
N ALA A 103 -29.70 8.93 -13.92
CA ALA A 103 -28.39 8.35 -13.66
C ALA A 103 -27.65 9.11 -12.56
N VAL A 104 -27.08 8.35 -11.60
CA VAL A 104 -26.17 8.91 -10.60
C VAL A 104 -24.88 9.30 -11.31
N ALA A 105 -24.48 10.57 -11.21
CA ALA A 105 -23.24 11.08 -11.80
C ALA A 105 -22.22 11.41 -10.72
N VAL A 106 -20.94 11.24 -11.06
CA VAL A 106 -19.81 11.58 -10.18
C VAL A 106 -19.27 12.97 -10.54
N ASP A 107 -19.24 13.87 -9.56
CA ASP A 107 -18.47 15.13 -9.65
C ASP A 107 -17.02 14.85 -9.20
N LEU A 108 -16.15 14.52 -10.18
CA LEU A 108 -14.75 14.20 -9.88
C LEU A 108 -14.01 15.39 -9.25
N GLY A 109 -14.35 16.62 -9.64
CA GLY A 109 -13.75 17.82 -9.04
C GLY A 109 -14.07 17.91 -7.54
N ALA A 110 -15.32 17.61 -7.12
CA ALA A 110 -15.70 17.55 -5.71
C ALA A 110 -14.97 16.40 -4.97
N VAL A 111 -14.89 15.23 -5.60
CA VAL A 111 -14.14 14.09 -5.06
C VAL A 111 -12.68 14.44 -4.83
N ASN A 112 -12.01 15.01 -5.83
CA ASN A 112 -10.59 15.35 -5.72
C ASN A 112 -10.33 16.50 -4.74
N ARG A 113 -11.23 17.46 -4.59
CA ARG A 113 -11.15 18.46 -3.49
C ARG A 113 -11.21 17.78 -2.12
N ARG A 114 -12.11 16.80 -1.92
CA ARG A 114 -12.20 16.00 -0.70
C ARG A 114 -10.93 15.19 -0.46
N VAL A 115 -10.40 14.52 -1.49
CA VAL A 115 -9.14 13.76 -1.44
C VAL A 115 -8.01 14.64 -0.90
N LYS A 116 -7.80 15.81 -1.51
CA LYS A 116 -6.75 16.75 -1.11
C LYS A 116 -6.97 17.32 0.31
N ALA A 117 -8.21 17.57 0.70
CA ALA A 117 -8.53 18.08 2.03
C ALA A 117 -8.21 17.03 3.12
N LEU A 118 -8.56 15.77 2.91
CA LEU A 118 -8.25 14.68 3.83
C LEU A 118 -6.75 14.41 3.93
N ALA A 119 -6.04 14.43 2.81
CA ALA A 119 -4.58 14.26 2.80
C ALA A 119 -3.89 15.36 3.63
N ARG A 120 -4.30 16.62 3.46
CA ARG A 120 -3.77 17.74 4.26
C ARG A 120 -4.11 17.62 5.74
N ALA A 121 -5.34 17.26 6.08
CA ALA A 121 -5.75 17.06 7.48
C ALA A 121 -4.92 15.95 8.14
N GLN A 122 -4.74 14.82 7.46
CA GLN A 122 -3.92 13.72 7.98
C GLN A 122 -2.44 14.12 8.15
N SER A 123 -1.88 14.91 7.24
CA SER A 123 -0.52 15.44 7.35
C SER A 123 -0.38 16.38 8.56
N GLN A 124 -1.38 17.24 8.80
CA GLN A 124 -1.43 18.10 9.99
C GLN A 124 -1.52 17.30 11.29
N ASP A 125 -2.33 16.23 11.32
CA ASP A 125 -2.42 15.35 12.48
C ASP A 125 -1.09 14.66 12.80
N VAL A 126 -0.32 14.23 11.78
CA VAL A 126 1.03 13.71 11.94
C VAL A 126 1.94 14.77 12.56
N GLY A 127 1.90 16.01 12.05
CA GLY A 127 2.69 17.14 12.58
C GLY A 127 2.38 17.44 14.03
N ALA A 128 1.11 17.57 14.37
CA ALA A 128 0.66 17.82 15.75
C ALA A 128 1.06 16.68 16.70
N ARG A 129 1.12 15.43 16.22
CA ARG A 129 1.59 14.29 17.03
C ARG A 129 3.08 14.38 17.28
N LEU A 130 3.89 14.68 16.26
CA LEU A 130 5.34 14.88 16.40
C LEU A 130 5.69 16.02 17.35
N GLU A 131 5.00 17.16 17.23
CA GLU A 131 5.18 18.31 18.10
C GLU A 131 4.89 17.99 19.58
N ARG A 132 3.79 17.27 19.85
CA ARG A 132 3.44 16.84 21.22
C ARG A 132 4.48 15.93 21.86
N GLU A 133 5.17 15.12 21.06
CA GLU A 133 6.27 14.27 21.53
C GLU A 133 7.63 14.99 21.57
N GLY A 134 7.65 16.30 21.29
CA GLY A 134 8.86 17.12 21.33
C GLY A 134 9.83 16.88 20.16
N VAL A 135 9.37 16.31 19.06
CA VAL A 135 10.17 16.10 17.86
C VAL A 135 10.30 17.42 17.09
N ARG A 136 11.53 17.81 16.77
CA ARG A 136 11.81 18.94 15.91
C ARG A 136 11.58 18.56 14.45
N VAL A 137 10.82 19.36 13.71
CA VAL A 137 10.63 19.19 12.26
C VAL A 137 11.29 20.36 11.53
N ILE A 138 12.09 20.06 10.52
CA ILE A 138 12.71 21.05 9.61
C ILE A 138 12.17 20.80 8.21
N GLU A 139 11.55 21.82 7.62
CA GLU A 139 11.16 21.82 6.22
C GLU A 139 12.41 22.03 5.34
N GLY A 140 12.89 20.98 4.70
CA GLY A 140 14.12 21.06 3.91
C GLY A 140 14.54 19.71 3.34
N ARG A 141 15.64 19.72 2.60
CA ARG A 141 16.25 18.53 2.01
C ARG A 141 17.46 18.12 2.84
N GLY A 142 17.46 16.84 3.27
CA GLY A 142 18.58 16.25 4.02
C GLY A 142 19.44 15.38 3.11
N ARG A 143 20.77 15.46 3.27
CA ARG A 143 21.75 14.52 2.69
C ARG A 143 22.77 14.12 3.75
N LEU A 144 23.31 12.92 3.64
CA LEU A 144 24.35 12.46 4.55
C LEU A 144 25.71 13.08 4.19
N ASP A 145 26.46 13.50 5.21
CA ASP A 145 27.88 13.86 5.11
C ASP A 145 28.67 12.94 6.06
N GLY A 146 28.78 11.68 5.65
CA GLY A 146 29.23 10.59 6.50
C GLY A 146 28.09 10.00 7.35
N PRO A 147 28.40 8.98 8.20
CA PRO A 147 27.37 8.20 8.90
C PRO A 147 26.76 8.94 10.14
N HIS A 148 27.37 10.02 10.58
CA HIS A 148 27.00 10.73 11.84
C HIS A 148 26.65 12.19 11.62
N ARG A 149 26.47 12.62 10.37
CA ARG A 149 26.12 14.00 10.04
C ARG A 149 25.13 14.04 8.89
N VAL A 150 24.12 14.89 9.04
CA VAL A 150 23.15 15.22 7.98
C VAL A 150 23.30 16.71 7.68
N VAL A 151 23.50 17.03 6.42
CA VAL A 151 23.45 18.39 5.91
C VAL A 151 22.02 18.66 5.45
N VAL A 152 21.46 19.75 5.96
CA VAL A 152 20.09 20.19 5.65
C VAL A 152 20.18 21.44 4.79
N THR A 153 19.44 21.47 3.70
CA THR A 153 19.22 22.65 2.87
C THR A 153 17.76 23.07 3.00
N ASP A 154 17.51 24.24 3.51
CA ASP A 154 16.18 24.82 3.74
C ASP A 154 16.09 26.30 3.29
N GLY A 155 15.04 27.02 3.71
CA GLY A 155 14.85 28.42 3.39
C GLY A 155 15.89 29.38 4.00
N GLU A 156 16.63 28.94 5.01
CA GLU A 156 17.67 29.72 5.69
C GLU A 156 19.08 29.43 5.11
N GLY A 157 19.22 28.38 4.32
CA GLY A 157 20.47 27.99 3.66
C GLY A 157 20.88 26.56 3.96
N GLU A 158 22.20 26.32 4.00
CA GLU A 158 22.77 25.02 4.30
C GLU A 158 23.38 24.99 5.71
N HIS A 159 22.97 24.01 6.52
CA HIS A 159 23.52 23.79 7.86
C HIS A 159 23.63 22.29 8.17
N SER A 160 24.39 21.93 9.21
CA SER A 160 24.67 20.53 9.53
C SER A 160 24.07 20.13 10.88
N LEU A 161 23.57 18.92 10.96
CA LEU A 161 23.09 18.24 12.16
C LEU A 161 23.99 17.04 12.45
N ASP A 162 24.62 17.01 13.62
CA ASP A 162 25.32 15.82 14.09
C ASP A 162 24.32 14.82 14.67
N ALA A 163 24.52 13.53 14.44
CA ALA A 163 23.63 12.46 14.88
C ALA A 163 24.40 11.26 15.43
N ASP A 164 23.83 10.64 16.46
CA ASP A 164 24.29 9.34 16.97
C ASP A 164 23.65 8.19 16.18
N ALA A 165 22.45 8.42 15.63
CA ALA A 165 21.79 7.56 14.67
C ALA A 165 21.07 8.36 13.58
N VAL A 166 21.14 7.89 12.33
CA VAL A 166 20.45 8.46 11.17
C VAL A 166 19.49 7.44 10.60
N LEU A 167 18.25 7.84 10.31
CA LEU A 167 17.28 7.05 9.56
C LEU A 167 17.02 7.68 8.20
N VAL A 168 17.19 6.92 7.12
CA VAL A 168 16.83 7.30 5.75
C VAL A 168 15.45 6.72 5.42
N ALA A 169 14.44 7.58 5.26
CA ALA A 169 13.05 7.19 5.01
C ALA A 169 12.43 8.01 3.85
N VAL A 170 13.19 8.18 2.79
CA VAL A 170 12.90 9.08 1.67
C VAL A 170 11.91 8.52 0.64
N GLY A 171 11.45 7.28 0.80
CA GLY A 171 10.44 6.66 -0.07
C GLY A 171 10.89 6.45 -1.51
N ALA A 172 9.89 6.45 -2.42
CA ALA A 172 10.05 6.26 -3.85
C ALA A 172 9.11 7.19 -4.63
N SER A 173 9.41 7.42 -5.91
CA SER A 173 8.61 8.25 -6.83
C SER A 173 8.15 7.44 -8.05
N PRO A 174 7.03 7.83 -8.71
CA PRO A 174 6.60 7.19 -9.93
C PRO A 174 7.73 7.09 -10.96
N ARG A 175 7.84 5.92 -11.59
CA ARG A 175 8.78 5.74 -12.70
C ARG A 175 8.27 6.47 -13.92
N GLU A 176 9.09 7.30 -14.51
CA GLU A 176 8.86 7.95 -15.79
C GLU A 176 9.61 7.21 -16.91
N LEU A 177 8.97 7.06 -18.06
CA LEU A 177 9.57 6.46 -19.24
C LEU A 177 9.86 7.56 -20.27
N PRO A 178 11.05 7.58 -20.92
CA PRO A 178 11.42 8.65 -21.86
C PRO A 178 10.44 8.85 -23.02
N ASP A 179 9.83 7.75 -23.51
CA ASP A 179 8.86 7.77 -24.61
C ASP A 179 7.39 7.89 -24.13
N ALA A 180 7.17 8.17 -22.84
CA ALA A 180 5.84 8.31 -22.23
C ALA A 180 5.91 9.23 -21.01
N LEU A 181 6.56 10.40 -21.18
CA LEU A 181 6.71 11.39 -20.11
C LEU A 181 5.34 11.98 -19.74
N PRO A 182 5.01 12.03 -18.44
CA PRO A 182 3.83 12.72 -17.98
C PRO A 182 3.85 14.21 -18.34
N ASP A 183 2.72 14.72 -18.87
CA ASP A 183 2.56 16.13 -19.20
C ASP A 183 1.71 16.89 -18.17
N GLY A 184 1.18 16.18 -17.17
CA GLY A 184 0.34 16.75 -16.12
C GLY A 184 -1.10 17.04 -16.54
N GLU A 185 -1.47 16.80 -17.80
CA GLU A 185 -2.80 17.10 -18.34
C GLU A 185 -3.50 15.85 -18.90
N ARG A 186 -2.81 15.08 -19.75
CA ARG A 186 -3.37 13.91 -20.46
C ARG A 186 -2.57 12.64 -20.24
N ILE A 187 -1.25 12.74 -20.09
CA ILE A 187 -0.36 11.65 -19.72
C ILE A 187 0.02 11.90 -18.26
N LEU A 188 -0.41 11.02 -17.38
CA LEU A 188 -0.41 11.27 -15.93
C LEU A 188 0.33 10.17 -15.18
N THR A 189 0.94 10.55 -14.07
CA THR A 189 1.24 9.63 -12.96
C THR A 189 0.04 9.58 -12.01
N TRP A 190 0.05 8.64 -11.07
CA TRP A 190 -1.02 8.57 -10.05
C TRP A 190 -1.11 9.81 -9.16
N LYS A 191 -0.01 10.56 -8.96
CA LYS A 191 -0.01 11.81 -8.21
C LYS A 191 -0.88 12.89 -8.87
N GLN A 192 -0.94 12.90 -10.19
CA GLN A 192 -1.61 13.94 -10.99
C GLN A 192 -3.10 13.65 -11.26
N LEU A 193 -3.56 12.40 -11.01
CA LEU A 193 -4.98 12.06 -11.18
C LEU A 193 -5.91 12.89 -10.30
N TYR A 194 -5.44 13.36 -9.16
CA TYR A 194 -6.22 14.19 -8.23
C TYR A 194 -6.32 15.65 -8.66
N ASP A 195 -5.66 16.03 -9.74
CA ASP A 195 -5.76 17.36 -10.35
C ASP A 195 -6.86 17.44 -11.43
N LEU A 196 -7.42 16.30 -11.81
CA LEU A 196 -8.51 16.24 -12.78
C LEU A 196 -9.83 16.77 -12.17
N ASP A 197 -10.50 17.67 -12.90
CA ASP A 197 -11.81 18.22 -12.53
C ASP A 197 -12.98 17.39 -13.11
N ARG A 198 -12.73 16.60 -14.16
CA ARG A 198 -13.73 15.80 -14.87
C ARG A 198 -13.25 14.38 -15.06
N LEU A 199 -14.17 13.43 -15.03
CA LEU A 199 -13.86 12.05 -15.37
C LEU A 199 -13.32 11.98 -16.81
N PRO A 200 -12.21 11.24 -17.03
CA PRO A 200 -11.81 10.85 -18.37
C PRO A 200 -12.95 10.12 -19.08
N GLU A 201 -13.20 10.45 -20.34
CA GLU A 201 -14.14 9.68 -21.17
C GLU A 201 -13.62 8.27 -21.35
N ARG A 202 -12.33 8.15 -21.68
CA ARG A 202 -11.61 6.88 -21.80
C ARG A 202 -10.23 6.98 -21.19
N LEU A 203 -10.00 6.23 -20.12
CA LEU A 203 -8.71 6.15 -19.43
C LEU A 203 -7.93 4.92 -19.87
N ILE A 204 -6.74 5.13 -20.43
CA ILE A 204 -5.79 4.04 -20.67
C ILE A 204 -4.89 3.93 -19.44
N VAL A 205 -4.85 2.75 -18.80
CA VAL A 205 -3.96 2.47 -17.69
C VAL A 205 -2.83 1.58 -18.18
N VAL A 206 -1.60 2.09 -18.15
CA VAL A 206 -0.40 1.33 -18.54
C VAL A 206 0.25 0.75 -17.31
N GLY A 207 0.19 -0.58 -17.17
CA GLY A 207 0.69 -1.35 -16.04
C GLY A 207 -0.42 -1.99 -15.22
N SER A 208 -0.32 -3.32 -15.01
CA SER A 208 -1.32 -4.16 -14.34
C SER A 208 -0.91 -4.63 -12.95
N GLY A 209 0.04 -3.93 -12.32
CA GLY A 209 0.37 -4.10 -10.90
C GLY A 209 -0.71 -3.49 -10.00
N VAL A 210 -0.47 -3.46 -8.69
CA VAL A 210 -1.43 -2.99 -7.67
C VAL A 210 -1.98 -1.61 -8.02
N THR A 211 -1.12 -0.61 -8.24
CA THR A 211 -1.53 0.76 -8.58
C THR A 211 -2.42 0.81 -9.81
N GLY A 212 -2.02 0.13 -10.90
CA GLY A 212 -2.81 0.12 -12.14
C GLY A 212 -4.15 -0.58 -11.99
N ALA A 213 -4.20 -1.72 -11.30
CA ALA A 213 -5.44 -2.46 -11.07
C ALA A 213 -6.42 -1.70 -10.18
N GLU A 214 -5.94 -1.04 -9.11
CA GLU A 214 -6.76 -0.22 -8.22
C GLU A 214 -7.38 0.98 -8.95
N PHE A 215 -6.58 1.75 -9.71
CA PHE A 215 -7.11 2.88 -10.46
C PHE A 215 -8.01 2.45 -11.62
N ALA A 216 -7.68 1.34 -12.32
CA ALA A 216 -8.57 0.79 -13.34
C ALA A 216 -9.93 0.42 -12.75
N SER A 217 -9.94 -0.31 -11.62
CA SER A 217 -11.16 -0.68 -10.90
C SER A 217 -11.96 0.54 -10.41
N ALA A 218 -11.26 1.55 -9.88
CA ALA A 218 -11.91 2.74 -9.34
C ALA A 218 -12.53 3.61 -10.45
N TYR A 219 -11.79 3.92 -11.52
CA TYR A 219 -12.29 4.76 -12.60
C TYR A 219 -13.40 4.08 -13.41
N ASP A 220 -13.35 2.75 -13.59
CA ASP A 220 -14.45 1.97 -14.15
C ASP A 220 -15.73 2.12 -13.30
N ALA A 221 -15.62 1.93 -11.98
CA ALA A 221 -16.76 2.10 -11.06
C ALA A 221 -17.31 3.54 -11.03
N LEU A 222 -16.45 4.55 -11.22
CA LEU A 222 -16.85 5.95 -11.30
C LEU A 222 -17.52 6.32 -12.64
N GLY A 223 -17.45 5.44 -13.65
CA GLY A 223 -18.13 5.61 -14.94
C GLY A 223 -17.25 5.99 -16.13
N ALA A 224 -15.93 5.92 -16.00
CA ALA A 224 -15.01 6.07 -17.12
C ALA A 224 -14.93 4.76 -17.94
N GLU A 225 -14.79 4.86 -19.27
CA GLU A 225 -14.33 3.70 -20.07
C GLU A 225 -12.85 3.45 -19.74
N VAL A 226 -12.49 2.19 -19.43
CA VAL A 226 -11.12 1.86 -19.01
C VAL A 226 -10.51 0.79 -19.91
N VAL A 227 -9.27 1.03 -20.36
CA VAL A 227 -8.41 0.05 -21.02
C VAL A 227 -7.17 -0.16 -20.20
N LEU A 228 -6.98 -1.38 -19.68
CA LEU A 228 -5.81 -1.76 -18.89
C LEU A 228 -4.80 -2.50 -19.79
N VAL A 229 -3.62 -1.91 -19.96
CA VAL A 229 -2.53 -2.49 -20.76
C VAL A 229 -1.59 -3.25 -19.84
N SER A 230 -1.51 -4.57 -20.01
CA SER A 230 -0.68 -5.48 -19.22
C SER A 230 0.38 -6.15 -20.09
N SER A 231 1.65 -6.02 -19.70
CA SER A 231 2.75 -6.79 -20.32
C SER A 231 2.80 -8.25 -19.81
N ARG A 232 1.89 -8.65 -18.94
CA ARG A 232 1.81 -9.96 -18.28
C ARG A 232 0.62 -10.76 -18.77
N ASP A 233 0.58 -12.04 -18.39
CA ASP A 233 -0.53 -12.95 -18.73
C ASP A 233 -1.78 -12.69 -17.88
N LEU A 234 -1.60 -12.18 -16.65
CA LEU A 234 -2.67 -11.86 -15.71
C LEU A 234 -2.50 -10.44 -15.17
N VAL A 235 -3.61 -9.83 -14.81
CA VAL A 235 -3.63 -8.65 -13.93
C VAL A 235 -3.12 -9.08 -12.56
N LEU A 236 -2.41 -8.21 -11.86
CA LEU A 236 -1.82 -8.49 -10.54
C LEU A 236 -0.92 -9.74 -10.56
N PRO A 237 0.15 -9.76 -11.36
CA PRO A 237 0.97 -10.96 -11.57
C PRO A 237 1.73 -11.44 -10.32
N GLY A 238 1.78 -10.63 -9.26
CA GLY A 238 2.37 -10.98 -7.96
C GLY A 238 1.39 -11.56 -6.95
N GLU A 239 0.09 -11.54 -7.25
CA GLU A 239 -0.97 -12.02 -6.36
C GLU A 239 -1.35 -13.50 -6.63
N ASP A 240 -2.23 -14.02 -5.79
CA ASP A 240 -2.76 -15.38 -5.97
C ASP A 240 -3.48 -15.51 -7.34
N PRO A 241 -3.17 -16.53 -8.17
CA PRO A 241 -3.73 -16.65 -9.50
C PRO A 241 -5.25 -16.80 -9.52
N ASP A 242 -5.86 -17.46 -8.51
CA ASP A 242 -7.32 -17.56 -8.41
C ASP A 242 -7.93 -16.17 -8.11
N ALA A 243 -7.25 -15.35 -7.30
CA ALA A 243 -7.71 -14.00 -7.00
C ALA A 243 -7.62 -13.09 -8.23
N ALA A 244 -6.50 -13.14 -8.97
CA ALA A 244 -6.34 -12.45 -10.24
C ALA A 244 -7.43 -12.84 -11.25
N ALA A 245 -7.73 -14.13 -11.39
CA ALA A 245 -8.76 -14.62 -12.29
C ALA A 245 -10.17 -14.11 -11.92
N VAL A 246 -10.52 -14.07 -10.63
CA VAL A 246 -11.80 -13.49 -10.19
C VAL A 246 -11.89 -12.02 -10.55
N LEU A 247 -10.82 -11.24 -10.32
CA LEU A 247 -10.79 -9.81 -10.65
C LEU A 247 -10.95 -9.58 -12.16
N GLU A 248 -10.26 -10.34 -12.99
CA GLU A 248 -10.37 -10.24 -14.45
C GLU A 248 -11.78 -10.59 -14.97
N ASP A 249 -12.42 -11.59 -14.37
CA ASP A 249 -13.81 -11.94 -14.69
C ASP A 249 -14.76 -10.79 -14.34
N VAL A 250 -14.54 -10.12 -13.20
CA VAL A 250 -15.32 -8.94 -12.81
C VAL A 250 -15.07 -7.80 -13.80
N PHE A 251 -13.83 -7.51 -14.14
CA PHE A 251 -13.47 -6.46 -15.11
C PHE A 251 -14.16 -6.70 -16.46
N ARG A 252 -14.07 -7.90 -17.00
CA ARG A 252 -14.70 -8.25 -18.26
C ARG A 252 -16.23 -8.08 -18.24
N ARG A 253 -16.89 -8.51 -17.16
CA ARG A 253 -18.35 -8.36 -17.01
C ARG A 253 -18.79 -6.90 -16.89
N ARG A 254 -17.95 -6.04 -16.34
CA ARG A 254 -18.19 -4.59 -16.28
C ARG A 254 -17.88 -3.87 -17.58
N GLY A 255 -17.23 -4.51 -18.53
CA GLY A 255 -16.86 -3.91 -19.81
C GLY A 255 -15.47 -3.29 -19.85
N LEU A 256 -14.69 -3.40 -18.74
CA LEU A 256 -13.30 -2.97 -18.72
C LEU A 256 -12.47 -3.88 -19.65
N GLN A 257 -11.74 -3.27 -20.58
CA GLN A 257 -10.90 -3.98 -21.51
C GLN A 257 -9.50 -4.22 -20.92
N VAL A 258 -9.05 -5.49 -20.88
CA VAL A 258 -7.69 -5.84 -20.51
C VAL A 258 -6.92 -6.32 -21.74
N LEU A 259 -5.79 -5.68 -22.03
CA LEU A 259 -4.89 -6.08 -23.11
C LEU A 259 -3.69 -6.81 -22.50
N HIS A 260 -3.76 -8.14 -22.47
CA HIS A 260 -2.69 -9.01 -21.98
C HIS A 260 -1.51 -9.07 -22.95
N ARG A 261 -0.31 -9.41 -22.43
CA ARG A 261 0.94 -9.55 -23.20
C ARG A 261 1.21 -8.35 -24.11
N SER A 262 0.74 -7.18 -23.70
CA SER A 262 0.82 -5.94 -24.46
C SER A 262 1.70 -4.94 -23.70
N ARG A 263 2.84 -4.60 -24.29
CA ARG A 263 3.77 -3.65 -23.72
C ARG A 263 3.58 -2.30 -24.42
N ALA A 264 3.32 -1.25 -23.65
CA ALA A 264 3.37 0.10 -24.17
C ALA A 264 4.83 0.49 -24.47
N GLU A 265 5.10 0.93 -25.69
CA GLU A 265 6.40 1.44 -26.13
C GLU A 265 6.44 2.95 -26.05
N ARG A 266 5.36 3.60 -26.47
CA ARG A 266 5.28 5.05 -26.53
C ARG A 266 3.88 5.53 -26.20
N VAL A 267 3.80 6.69 -25.56
CA VAL A 267 2.55 7.43 -25.35
C VAL A 267 2.71 8.83 -25.91
N LYS A 268 1.77 9.23 -26.79
CA LYS A 268 1.77 10.53 -27.44
C LYS A 268 0.48 11.26 -27.18
N ARG A 269 0.56 12.54 -26.91
CA ARG A 269 -0.59 13.42 -26.96
C ARG A 269 -0.99 13.72 -28.40
N THR A 270 -2.29 13.67 -28.70
CA THR A 270 -2.85 13.95 -30.03
C THR A 270 -4.09 14.83 -29.87
N GLY A 271 -3.94 16.14 -30.12
CA GLY A 271 -5.06 17.08 -29.92
C GLY A 271 -5.59 17.01 -28.48
N ASP A 272 -6.86 16.61 -28.31
CA ASP A 272 -7.53 16.49 -27.02
C ASP A 272 -7.43 15.11 -26.38
N GLY A 273 -6.65 14.20 -26.94
CA GLY A 273 -6.50 12.82 -26.48
C GLY A 273 -5.06 12.36 -26.40
N VAL A 274 -4.93 11.04 -26.24
CA VAL A 274 -3.65 10.32 -26.21
C VAL A 274 -3.73 9.07 -27.08
N VAL A 275 -2.58 8.67 -27.63
CA VAL A 275 -2.39 7.39 -28.31
C VAL A 275 -1.26 6.63 -27.63
N VAL A 276 -1.52 5.40 -27.25
CA VAL A 276 -0.54 4.44 -26.75
C VAL A 276 -0.15 3.49 -27.88
N GLU A 277 1.11 3.49 -28.27
CA GLU A 277 1.69 2.57 -29.24
C GLU A 277 2.18 1.32 -28.50
N LEU A 278 1.76 0.15 -28.91
CA LEU A 278 2.13 -1.14 -28.31
C LEU A 278 3.25 -1.80 -29.10
N SER A 279 4.06 -2.64 -28.44
CA SER A 279 5.20 -3.36 -29.03
C SER A 279 4.84 -4.34 -30.14
N ASP A 280 3.57 -4.68 -30.29
CA ASP A 280 3.04 -5.55 -31.36
C ASP A 280 2.48 -4.76 -32.55
N GLY A 281 2.65 -3.43 -32.56
CA GLY A 281 2.21 -2.53 -33.62
C GLY A 281 0.75 -2.05 -33.50
N ARG A 282 -0.01 -2.55 -32.51
CA ARG A 282 -1.36 -2.02 -32.22
C ARG A 282 -1.27 -0.66 -31.56
N THR A 283 -2.34 0.11 -31.68
CA THR A 283 -2.50 1.39 -30.97
C THR A 283 -3.78 1.38 -30.15
N VAL A 284 -3.76 2.13 -29.04
CA VAL A 284 -4.92 2.36 -28.18
C VAL A 284 -5.11 3.85 -28.03
N GLU A 285 -6.31 4.33 -28.33
CA GLU A 285 -6.68 5.73 -28.20
C GLU A 285 -7.51 5.96 -26.96
N GLY A 286 -7.33 7.11 -26.30
CA GLY A 286 -8.09 7.51 -25.13
C GLY A 286 -8.05 9.01 -24.88
N SER A 287 -8.87 9.49 -23.95
CA SER A 287 -8.82 10.89 -23.52
C SER A 287 -7.64 11.16 -22.60
N HIS A 288 -7.23 10.17 -21.79
CA HIS A 288 -6.12 10.27 -20.83
C HIS A 288 -5.36 8.93 -20.73
N CYS A 289 -4.11 8.99 -20.30
CA CYS A 289 -3.28 7.82 -20.00
C CYS A 289 -2.68 7.94 -18.59
N LEU A 290 -2.87 6.91 -17.77
CA LEU A 290 -2.19 6.73 -16.49
C LEU A 290 -0.96 5.84 -16.66
N MET A 291 0.21 6.34 -16.30
CA MET A 291 1.44 5.57 -16.24
C MET A 291 1.60 4.94 -14.85
N ALA A 292 1.32 3.63 -14.74
CA ALA A 292 1.40 2.83 -13.51
C ALA A 292 2.49 1.74 -13.63
N VAL A 293 3.70 2.14 -14.07
CA VAL A 293 4.81 1.27 -14.43
C VAL A 293 5.84 1.06 -13.31
N GLY A 294 5.42 1.22 -12.07
CA GLY A 294 6.23 1.07 -10.87
C GLY A 294 6.85 2.37 -10.39
N ALA A 295 7.74 2.26 -9.40
CA ALA A 295 8.41 3.38 -8.75
C ALA A 295 9.94 3.22 -8.78
N ILE A 296 10.65 4.28 -8.48
CA ILE A 296 12.10 4.32 -8.28
C ILE A 296 12.41 4.94 -6.92
N PRO A 297 13.40 4.41 -6.17
CA PRO A 297 13.75 4.94 -4.85
C PRO A 297 14.35 6.34 -4.96
N ASN A 298 14.02 7.21 -3.99
CA ASN A 298 14.50 8.60 -3.94
C ASN A 298 15.89 8.68 -3.28
N THR A 299 16.81 7.81 -3.65
CA THR A 299 18.13 7.67 -3.01
C THR A 299 19.25 8.44 -3.70
N ALA A 300 18.99 8.99 -4.88
CA ALA A 300 20.00 9.75 -5.65
C ALA A 300 20.35 11.08 -4.95
N GLY A 301 21.65 11.40 -4.91
CA GLY A 301 22.15 12.68 -4.37
C GLY A 301 22.11 12.82 -2.86
N LEU A 302 21.86 11.73 -2.13
CA LEU A 302 21.78 11.73 -0.66
C LEU A 302 23.10 11.48 0.07
N GLY A 303 24.23 11.35 -0.64
CA GLY A 303 25.55 11.06 0.00
C GLY A 303 25.62 9.68 0.64
N LEU A 304 24.77 8.71 0.19
CA LEU A 304 24.67 7.39 0.81
C LEU A 304 25.93 6.55 0.60
N ALA A 305 26.47 6.54 -0.61
CA ALA A 305 27.67 5.77 -0.93
C ALA A 305 28.89 6.32 -0.18
N GLU A 306 29.02 7.63 -0.10
CA GLU A 306 30.07 8.34 0.63
C GLU A 306 29.99 8.10 2.14
N ALA A 307 28.77 7.89 2.67
CA ALA A 307 28.53 7.50 4.06
C ALA A 307 28.78 6.00 4.32
N GLY A 308 29.11 5.20 3.29
CA GLY A 308 29.34 3.76 3.41
C GLY A 308 28.07 2.90 3.33
N VAL A 309 26.97 3.46 2.85
CA VAL A 309 25.69 2.74 2.66
C VAL A 309 25.68 2.04 1.31
N THR A 310 25.43 0.73 1.32
CA THR A 310 25.35 -0.09 0.10
C THR A 310 23.97 0.03 -0.54
N LEU A 311 23.95 0.26 -1.85
CA LEU A 311 22.73 0.26 -2.66
C LEU A 311 22.66 -1.01 -3.53
N THR A 312 21.45 -1.44 -3.85
CA THR A 312 21.19 -2.47 -4.88
C THR A 312 21.44 -1.88 -6.28
N PRO A 313 21.57 -2.70 -7.34
CA PRO A 313 21.60 -2.20 -8.72
C PRO A 313 20.37 -1.35 -9.11
N GLY A 314 19.22 -1.55 -8.44
CA GLY A 314 18.01 -0.75 -8.61
C GLY A 314 17.98 0.55 -7.80
N GLY A 315 19.05 0.89 -7.08
CA GLY A 315 19.17 2.10 -6.27
C GLY A 315 18.55 2.00 -4.87
N HIS A 316 18.03 0.86 -4.46
CA HIS A 316 17.44 0.70 -3.12
C HIS A 316 18.54 0.53 -2.05
N VAL A 317 18.31 1.07 -0.87
CA VAL A 317 19.17 0.90 0.30
C VAL A 317 19.08 -0.54 0.81
N GLN A 318 20.23 -1.24 0.87
CA GLN A 318 20.28 -2.58 1.45
C GLN A 318 20.17 -2.49 2.98
N VAL A 319 19.24 -3.26 3.54
CA VAL A 319 19.03 -3.35 4.99
C VAL A 319 18.89 -4.80 5.45
N ASP A 320 19.24 -5.03 6.72
CA ASP A 320 18.92 -6.29 7.39
C ASP A 320 17.51 -6.27 8.02
N ARG A 321 17.15 -7.34 8.73
CA ARG A 321 15.81 -7.51 9.33
C ARG A 321 15.50 -6.56 10.50
N VAL A 322 16.51 -5.80 10.97
CA VAL A 322 16.32 -4.71 11.94
C VAL A 322 16.51 -3.33 11.29
N SER A 323 16.40 -3.28 9.96
CA SER A 323 16.49 -2.05 9.15
C SER A 323 17.87 -1.35 9.19
N ARG A 324 18.91 -2.06 9.62
CA ARG A 324 20.26 -1.55 9.68
C ARG A 324 20.91 -1.63 8.30
N THR A 325 21.60 -0.56 7.88
CA THR A 325 22.41 -0.53 6.64
C THR A 325 23.82 -1.10 6.86
N SER A 326 24.64 -1.08 5.81
CA SER A 326 26.07 -1.41 5.89
C SER A 326 26.88 -0.37 6.68
N ALA A 327 26.41 0.87 6.79
CA ALA A 327 27.06 1.93 7.55
C ALA A 327 26.61 1.90 9.01
N ARG A 328 27.57 1.86 9.96
CA ARG A 328 27.24 1.87 11.39
C ARG A 328 26.53 3.16 11.78
N GLY A 329 25.43 3.04 12.52
CA GLY A 329 24.63 4.19 12.96
C GLY A 329 23.63 4.68 11.92
N VAL A 330 23.63 4.12 10.69
CA VAL A 330 22.69 4.46 9.62
C VAL A 330 21.69 3.34 9.41
N TYR A 331 20.42 3.69 9.40
CA TYR A 331 19.25 2.82 9.18
C TYR A 331 18.46 3.30 7.96
N ALA A 332 17.61 2.45 7.40
CA ALA A 332 16.66 2.88 6.37
C ALA A 332 15.32 2.16 6.50
N ALA A 333 14.23 2.84 6.10
CA ALA A 333 12.88 2.32 6.19
C ALA A 333 12.00 2.77 5.02
N GLY A 334 11.05 1.92 4.63
CA GLY A 334 10.07 2.17 3.58
C GLY A 334 10.57 1.87 2.18
N ASP A 335 9.91 2.44 1.18
CA ASP A 335 10.07 2.07 -0.24
C ASP A 335 11.50 2.28 -0.76
N CYS A 336 12.27 3.19 -0.17
CA CYS A 336 13.68 3.36 -0.53
C CYS A 336 14.53 2.11 -0.23
N THR A 337 14.04 1.16 0.59
CA THR A 337 14.72 -0.12 0.87
C THR A 337 14.37 -1.22 -0.12
N GLY A 338 13.24 -1.13 -0.80
CA GLY A 338 12.75 -2.16 -1.72
C GLY A 338 12.34 -3.48 -1.04
N VAL A 339 12.20 -3.50 0.30
CA VAL A 339 11.82 -4.72 1.05
C VAL A 339 10.38 -5.11 0.74
N LEU A 340 9.44 -4.20 0.95
CA LEU A 340 8.05 -4.34 0.57
C LEU A 340 7.38 -2.96 0.60
N ALA A 341 6.80 -2.54 -0.52
CA ALA A 341 6.22 -1.21 -0.69
C ALA A 341 4.82 -1.13 -0.04
N LEU A 342 4.78 -1.15 1.29
CA LEU A 342 3.58 -1.00 2.12
C LEU A 342 3.85 0.01 3.25
N ALA A 343 2.91 0.91 3.48
CA ALA A 343 3.02 1.91 4.55
C ALA A 343 3.15 1.28 5.95
N SER A 344 2.48 0.14 6.20
CA SER A 344 2.60 -0.65 7.43
C SER A 344 4.00 -1.24 7.63
N VAL A 345 4.62 -1.72 6.55
CA VAL A 345 6.00 -2.23 6.59
C VAL A 345 6.98 -1.10 6.81
N ALA A 346 6.82 0.02 6.11
CA ALA A 346 7.65 1.21 6.33
C ALA A 346 7.60 1.67 7.79
N ALA A 347 6.40 1.78 8.37
CA ALA A 347 6.19 2.14 9.77
C ALA A 347 6.88 1.16 10.73
N MET A 348 6.72 -0.14 10.51
CA MET A 348 7.34 -1.17 11.35
C MET A 348 8.86 -1.16 11.21
N GLN A 349 9.41 -1.00 9.99
CA GLN A 349 10.84 -0.83 9.77
C GLN A 349 11.40 0.37 10.55
N GLY A 350 10.70 1.51 10.53
CA GLY A 350 11.09 2.69 11.29
C GLY A 350 11.13 2.46 12.79
N ARG A 351 10.09 1.82 13.35
CA ARG A 351 10.03 1.46 14.78
C ARG A 351 11.15 0.50 15.17
N ILE A 352 11.32 -0.59 14.42
CA ILE A 352 12.38 -1.59 14.64
C ILE A 352 13.76 -0.93 14.59
N ALA A 353 14.00 -0.03 13.61
CA ALA A 353 15.24 0.70 13.49
C ALA A 353 15.58 1.47 14.75
N MET A 354 14.61 2.17 15.34
CA MET A 354 14.84 2.99 16.54
C MET A 354 14.96 2.16 17.81
N TRP A 355 14.14 1.13 18.00
CA TRP A 355 14.36 0.19 19.10
C TRP A 355 15.77 -0.40 19.07
N HIS A 356 16.22 -0.85 17.90
CA HIS A 356 17.57 -1.39 17.76
C HIS A 356 18.66 -0.33 17.96
N ALA A 357 18.50 0.88 17.38
CA ALA A 357 19.50 1.95 17.44
C ALA A 357 19.73 2.44 18.87
N LEU A 358 18.66 2.49 19.68
CA LEU A 358 18.67 3.03 21.05
C LEU A 358 18.81 1.94 22.12
N GLY A 359 19.04 0.68 21.70
CA GLY A 359 19.38 -0.42 22.60
C GLY A 359 18.20 -1.08 23.32
N ASP A 360 16.98 -0.89 22.83
CA ASP A 360 15.81 -1.60 23.32
C ASP A 360 15.70 -3.01 22.71
N ALA A 361 14.88 -3.86 23.34
CA ALA A 361 14.60 -5.19 22.84
C ALA A 361 13.78 -5.15 21.55
N VAL A 362 14.24 -5.85 20.52
CA VAL A 362 13.59 -5.83 19.21
C VAL A 362 13.44 -7.22 18.61
N SER A 363 12.25 -7.50 18.08
CA SER A 363 12.02 -8.65 17.21
C SER A 363 12.31 -8.24 15.76
N PRO A 364 13.16 -8.96 15.04
CA PRO A 364 13.42 -8.69 13.63
C PRO A 364 12.16 -8.80 12.77
N LEU A 365 12.05 -7.97 11.73
CA LEU A 365 10.93 -7.99 10.80
C LEU A 365 10.74 -9.39 10.19
N ASP A 366 9.53 -9.92 10.31
CA ASP A 366 9.11 -11.17 9.65
C ASP A 366 8.07 -10.85 8.57
N LEU A 367 8.49 -10.92 7.31
CA LEU A 367 7.62 -10.62 6.18
C LEU A 367 6.48 -11.62 6.01
N ARG A 368 6.57 -12.80 6.61
CA ARG A 368 5.49 -13.81 6.56
C ARG A 368 4.28 -13.45 7.41
N THR A 369 4.44 -12.54 8.36
CA THR A 369 3.31 -12.05 9.17
C THR A 369 2.69 -10.77 8.62
N VAL A 370 3.24 -10.24 7.53
CA VAL A 370 2.72 -9.04 6.89
C VAL A 370 1.49 -9.36 6.05
N SER A 371 0.37 -8.75 6.39
CA SER A 371 -0.80 -8.73 5.51
C SER A 371 -0.71 -7.61 4.50
N SER A 372 -1.17 -7.89 3.28
CA SER A 372 -1.31 -6.90 2.20
C SER A 372 -2.73 -6.90 1.66
N ASN A 373 -3.14 -5.81 1.02
CA ASN A 373 -4.44 -5.68 0.38
C ASN A 373 -4.33 -4.89 -0.92
N VAL A 374 -5.02 -5.37 -1.95
CA VAL A 374 -5.27 -4.66 -3.20
C VAL A 374 -6.70 -4.15 -3.15
N PHE A 375 -6.87 -2.83 -3.21
CA PHE A 375 -8.17 -2.15 -3.04
C PHE A 375 -8.94 -2.05 -4.37
N THR A 376 -9.12 -3.18 -5.02
CA THR A 376 -10.03 -3.35 -6.17
C THR A 376 -11.46 -3.68 -5.70
N ALA A 377 -12.39 -3.88 -6.61
CA ALA A 377 -13.74 -4.36 -6.30
C ALA A 377 -14.02 -5.65 -7.09
N PRO A 378 -13.90 -6.85 -6.43
CA PRO A 378 -13.62 -7.09 -5.00
C PRO A 378 -12.18 -6.78 -4.59
N GLU A 379 -11.95 -6.51 -3.29
CA GLU A 379 -10.61 -6.42 -2.71
C GLU A 379 -9.94 -7.79 -2.65
N ILE A 380 -8.61 -7.79 -2.67
CA ILE A 380 -7.80 -9.01 -2.53
C ILE A 380 -6.81 -8.79 -1.37
N ALA A 381 -6.97 -9.56 -0.30
CA ALA A 381 -6.06 -9.53 0.84
C ALA A 381 -5.31 -10.84 1.01
N THR A 382 -4.03 -10.74 1.37
CA THR A 382 -3.15 -11.90 1.52
C THR A 382 -2.29 -11.80 2.78
N VAL A 383 -1.92 -12.94 3.36
CA VAL A 383 -0.94 -13.05 4.44
C VAL A 383 -0.28 -14.42 4.44
N GLY A 384 0.97 -14.49 4.86
CA GLY A 384 1.71 -15.74 5.06
C GLY A 384 2.30 -16.33 3.78
N TRP A 385 2.32 -17.65 3.70
CA TRP A 385 2.79 -18.37 2.53
C TRP A 385 1.84 -18.21 1.35
N SER A 386 2.38 -18.08 0.15
CA SER A 386 1.59 -18.00 -1.08
C SER A 386 1.36 -19.38 -1.71
N GLN A 387 0.31 -19.49 -2.55
CA GLN A 387 0.07 -20.71 -3.33
C GLN A 387 1.29 -21.06 -4.20
N ALA A 388 1.93 -20.07 -4.82
CA ALA A 388 3.10 -20.28 -5.67
C ALA A 388 4.27 -20.93 -4.91
N GLN A 389 4.53 -20.50 -3.67
CA GLN A 389 5.57 -21.10 -2.82
C GLN A 389 5.21 -22.53 -2.37
N ILE A 390 3.93 -22.79 -2.11
CA ILE A 390 3.43 -24.14 -1.79
C ILE A 390 3.61 -25.06 -3.00
N ASP A 391 3.24 -24.61 -4.20
CA ASP A 391 3.36 -25.36 -5.44
C ASP A 391 4.84 -25.61 -5.83
N ALA A 392 5.72 -24.67 -5.49
CA ALA A 392 7.18 -24.82 -5.63
C ALA A 392 7.80 -25.79 -4.60
N GLY A 393 7.01 -26.26 -3.60
CA GLY A 393 7.47 -27.18 -2.57
C GLY A 393 8.32 -26.55 -1.48
N GLU A 394 8.34 -25.24 -1.35
CA GLU A 394 9.06 -24.53 -0.28
C GLU A 394 8.48 -24.83 1.10
N VAL A 395 7.17 -25.10 1.15
CA VAL A 395 6.45 -25.54 2.34
C VAL A 395 5.39 -26.59 1.98
N ARG A 396 5.20 -27.57 2.88
CA ARG A 396 4.15 -28.59 2.71
C ARG A 396 2.87 -28.14 3.40
N ALA A 397 1.86 -27.82 2.59
CA ALA A 397 0.56 -27.36 3.07
C ALA A 397 -0.60 -28.11 2.43
N ARG A 398 -1.73 -28.14 3.12
CA ARG A 398 -3.05 -28.43 2.57
C ARG A 398 -3.73 -27.10 2.27
N THR A 399 -4.47 -27.02 1.19
CA THR A 399 -5.17 -25.82 0.75
C THR A 399 -6.66 -26.09 0.68
N VAL A 400 -7.47 -25.15 1.14
CA VAL A 400 -8.90 -25.09 0.89
C VAL A 400 -9.25 -23.74 0.26
N LYS A 401 -10.12 -23.76 -0.74
CA LYS A 401 -10.74 -22.57 -1.34
C LYS A 401 -12.24 -22.67 -1.20
N LEU A 402 -12.85 -21.76 -0.43
CA LEU A 402 -14.28 -21.72 -0.15
C LEU A 402 -14.91 -20.51 -0.87
N PRO A 403 -15.75 -20.70 -1.90
CA PRO A 403 -16.42 -19.61 -2.59
C PRO A 403 -17.36 -18.81 -1.67
N LEU A 404 -17.36 -17.49 -1.75
CA LEU A 404 -18.28 -16.63 -0.98
C LEU A 404 -19.75 -16.84 -1.37
N ALA A 405 -20.04 -17.24 -2.60
CA ALA A 405 -21.40 -17.54 -3.07
C ALA A 405 -22.12 -18.61 -2.22
N THR A 406 -21.39 -19.42 -1.43
CA THR A 406 -21.96 -20.41 -0.52
C THR A 406 -22.34 -19.81 0.86
N ASN A 407 -21.80 -18.62 1.21
CA ASN A 407 -21.99 -17.98 2.49
C ASN A 407 -23.36 -17.25 2.55
N ALA A 408 -24.11 -17.42 3.64
CA ALA A 408 -25.43 -16.80 3.82
C ALA A 408 -25.39 -15.26 3.78
N ARG A 409 -24.37 -14.63 4.40
CA ARG A 409 -24.22 -13.16 4.39
C ARG A 409 -23.88 -12.65 3.00
N ALA A 410 -23.06 -13.35 2.25
CA ALA A 410 -22.75 -13.02 0.87
C ALA A 410 -24.01 -13.05 -0.01
N LYS A 411 -24.84 -14.10 0.13
CA LYS A 411 -26.13 -14.20 -0.58
C LYS A 411 -27.06 -13.05 -0.25
N MET A 412 -27.16 -12.65 1.04
CA MET A 412 -27.97 -11.52 1.48
C MET A 412 -27.53 -10.19 0.89
N GLN A 413 -26.25 -10.07 0.56
CA GLN A 413 -25.64 -8.87 -0.05
C GLN A 413 -25.54 -8.94 -1.58
N GLY A 414 -26.05 -10.01 -2.21
CA GLY A 414 -25.92 -10.21 -3.67
C GLY A 414 -24.49 -10.50 -4.14
N LEU A 415 -23.58 -10.87 -3.24
CA LEU A 415 -22.19 -11.16 -3.59
C LEU A 415 -22.07 -12.56 -4.21
N GLN A 416 -21.61 -12.61 -5.43
CA GLN A 416 -21.36 -13.86 -6.17
C GLN A 416 -19.87 -14.14 -6.34
N ASP A 417 -19.06 -13.07 -6.39
CA ASP A 417 -17.62 -13.13 -6.63
C ASP A 417 -16.84 -13.20 -5.32
N GLY A 418 -15.73 -13.93 -5.38
CA GLY A 418 -14.79 -14.01 -4.28
C GLY A 418 -14.76 -15.34 -3.56
N PHE A 419 -13.78 -15.46 -2.66
CA PHE A 419 -13.53 -16.67 -1.90
C PHE A 419 -12.69 -16.38 -0.65
N VAL A 420 -12.65 -17.35 0.25
CA VAL A 420 -11.62 -17.48 1.29
C VAL A 420 -10.77 -18.69 0.94
N LYS A 421 -9.44 -18.51 0.86
CA LYS A 421 -8.45 -19.58 0.69
C LYS A 421 -7.57 -19.61 1.94
N LEU A 422 -7.41 -20.79 2.56
CA LEU A 422 -6.52 -20.98 3.70
C LEU A 422 -5.48 -22.07 3.39
N PHE A 423 -4.29 -21.87 3.93
CA PHE A 423 -3.17 -22.80 3.87
C PHE A 423 -2.87 -23.34 5.26
N CYS A 424 -2.78 -24.66 5.41
CA CYS A 424 -2.57 -25.35 6.67
C CYS A 424 -1.38 -26.27 6.58
N GLY A 425 -0.48 -26.23 7.55
CA GLY A 425 0.66 -27.12 7.63
C GLY A 425 0.22 -28.59 7.75
N VAL A 426 0.79 -29.48 6.92
CA VAL A 426 0.39 -30.90 6.87
C VAL A 426 0.57 -31.61 8.21
N ARG A 427 1.63 -31.28 8.95
CA ARG A 427 1.94 -31.91 10.24
C ARG A 427 1.58 -31.03 11.44
N SER A 428 1.90 -29.73 11.36
CA SER A 428 1.70 -28.79 12.47
C SER A 428 0.23 -28.41 12.67
N GLN A 429 -0.59 -28.54 11.63
CA GLN A 429 -1.97 -28.04 11.59
C GLN A 429 -2.07 -26.51 11.77
N GLU A 430 -0.94 -25.80 11.80
CA GLU A 430 -0.88 -24.36 11.92
C GLU A 430 -1.44 -23.70 10.64
N VAL A 431 -2.11 -22.56 10.79
CA VAL A 431 -2.48 -21.69 9.67
C VAL A 431 -1.19 -21.05 9.15
N LEU A 432 -0.82 -21.39 7.93
CA LEU A 432 0.42 -20.90 7.28
C LEU A 432 0.20 -19.61 6.49
N GLY A 433 -1.03 -19.33 6.12
CA GLY A 433 -1.39 -18.17 5.33
C GLY A 433 -2.81 -18.27 4.78
N GLY A 434 -3.21 -17.23 4.05
CA GLY A 434 -4.50 -17.21 3.39
C GLY A 434 -4.67 -16.06 2.43
N VAL A 435 -5.72 -16.20 1.60
CA VAL A 435 -6.17 -15.21 0.63
C VAL A 435 -7.66 -14.99 0.83
N VAL A 436 -8.05 -13.74 0.90
CA VAL A 436 -9.47 -13.34 0.98
C VAL A 436 -9.76 -12.46 -0.23
N VAL A 437 -10.71 -12.86 -1.05
CA VAL A 437 -11.26 -12.05 -2.14
C VAL A 437 -12.70 -11.72 -1.81
N ALA A 438 -12.95 -10.48 -1.40
CA ALA A 438 -14.24 -10.05 -0.87
C ALA A 438 -14.35 -8.53 -0.84
N PRO A 439 -15.55 -7.94 -0.72
CA PRO A 439 -15.68 -6.58 -0.21
C PRO A 439 -15.07 -6.49 1.20
N ARG A 440 -14.24 -5.47 1.43
CA ARG A 440 -13.52 -5.27 2.69
C ARG A 440 -12.64 -6.46 3.10
N ALA A 441 -11.96 -7.06 2.14
CA ALA A 441 -10.97 -8.12 2.43
C ALA A 441 -9.85 -7.61 3.35
N SER A 442 -9.53 -6.32 3.29
CA SER A 442 -8.63 -5.60 4.21
C SER A 442 -8.98 -5.79 5.70
N GLU A 443 -10.27 -5.81 6.03
CA GLU A 443 -10.73 -6.06 7.40
C GLU A 443 -10.84 -7.57 7.70
N LEU A 444 -11.21 -8.36 6.71
CA LEU A 444 -11.41 -9.80 6.86
C LEU A 444 -10.11 -10.59 7.02
N ILE A 445 -8.98 -10.07 6.52
CA ILE A 445 -7.69 -10.78 6.59
C ILE A 445 -7.10 -10.79 8.01
N PHE A 446 -7.48 -9.84 8.86
CA PHE A 446 -6.87 -9.66 10.18
C PHE A 446 -6.93 -10.92 11.08
N PRO A 447 -8.04 -11.68 11.19
CA PRO A 447 -8.05 -12.94 11.95
C PRO A 447 -7.07 -13.98 11.40
N VAL A 448 -6.87 -14.01 10.07
CA VAL A 448 -5.89 -14.91 9.45
C VAL A 448 -4.46 -14.45 9.78
N THR A 449 -4.21 -13.14 9.77
CA THR A 449 -2.93 -12.55 10.17
C THR A 449 -2.57 -12.94 11.61
N LEU A 450 -3.51 -12.80 12.55
CA LEU A 450 -3.31 -13.23 13.95
C LEU A 450 -3.04 -14.72 14.04
N ALA A 451 -3.75 -15.55 13.26
CA ALA A 451 -3.52 -16.99 13.26
C ALA A 451 -2.11 -17.36 12.77
N VAL A 452 -1.61 -16.68 11.72
CA VAL A 452 -0.25 -16.87 11.20
C VAL A 452 0.79 -16.41 12.21
N GLU A 453 0.63 -15.21 12.77
CA GLU A 453 1.59 -14.60 13.69
C GLU A 453 1.73 -15.43 14.98
N HIS A 454 0.62 -15.88 15.54
CA HIS A 454 0.59 -16.66 16.78
C HIS A 454 0.63 -18.17 16.56
N LYS A 455 0.82 -18.63 15.30
CA LYS A 455 0.89 -20.05 14.93
C LYS A 455 -0.32 -20.85 15.43
N LEU A 456 -1.50 -20.24 15.34
CA LEU A 456 -2.74 -20.90 15.68
C LEU A 456 -3.01 -22.05 14.70
N THR A 457 -3.61 -23.12 15.21
CA THR A 457 -4.01 -24.26 14.39
C THR A 457 -5.34 -23.99 13.68
N VAL A 458 -5.64 -24.78 12.65
CA VAL A 458 -6.97 -24.73 12.03
C VAL A 458 -8.07 -25.10 13.01
N ASP A 459 -7.77 -25.88 14.07
CA ASP A 459 -8.70 -26.23 15.14
C ASP A 459 -9.05 -25.01 15.99
N ASP A 460 -8.04 -24.21 16.35
CA ASP A 460 -8.26 -22.97 17.10
C ASP A 460 -9.18 -22.02 16.34
N VAL A 461 -8.95 -21.87 15.02
CA VAL A 461 -9.77 -21.00 14.16
C VAL A 461 -11.17 -21.59 13.94
N ALA A 462 -11.29 -22.92 13.77
CA ALA A 462 -12.57 -23.60 13.54
C ALA A 462 -13.49 -23.56 14.77
N GLN A 463 -12.91 -23.52 15.98
CA GLN A 463 -13.64 -23.48 17.26
C GLN A 463 -13.98 -22.06 17.71
N ALA A 464 -13.37 -21.03 17.09
CA ALA A 464 -13.66 -19.64 17.43
C ALA A 464 -15.10 -19.29 17.06
N PHE A 465 -15.81 -18.62 17.99
CA PHE A 465 -17.16 -18.13 17.72
C PHE A 465 -17.11 -16.97 16.75
N THR A 466 -17.85 -17.09 15.64
CA THR A 466 -18.07 -16.03 14.69
C THR A 466 -19.53 -15.56 14.75
N VAL A 467 -19.75 -14.27 14.44
CA VAL A 467 -21.13 -13.77 14.30
C VAL A 467 -21.81 -14.47 13.12
N TYR A 468 -23.04 -14.91 13.29
CA TYR A 468 -23.83 -15.47 12.19
C TYR A 468 -25.05 -14.57 11.92
N PRO A 469 -25.30 -14.21 10.64
CA PRO A 469 -24.46 -14.47 9.44
C PRO A 469 -23.37 -13.41 9.28
N SER A 470 -22.15 -13.85 8.93
CA SER A 470 -21.03 -12.94 8.64
C SER A 470 -20.15 -13.47 7.51
N LEU A 471 -19.39 -12.59 6.83
CA LEU A 471 -18.39 -13.00 5.85
C LEU A 471 -17.19 -13.68 6.55
N SER A 472 -16.81 -13.22 7.73
CA SER A 472 -15.75 -13.84 8.54
C SER A 472 -16.06 -15.28 8.95
N GLY A 473 -17.33 -15.68 8.98
CA GLY A 473 -17.75 -17.06 9.15
C GLY A 473 -17.18 -18.01 8.08
N SER A 474 -16.86 -17.51 6.88
CA SER A 474 -16.21 -18.29 5.84
C SER A 474 -14.78 -18.68 6.20
N ILE A 475 -14.08 -17.91 7.03
CA ILE A 475 -12.73 -18.23 7.51
C ILE A 475 -12.80 -19.43 8.46
N ALA A 476 -13.73 -19.40 9.43
CA ALA A 476 -13.93 -20.51 10.36
C ALA A 476 -14.42 -21.78 9.63
N GLU A 477 -15.28 -21.63 8.59
CA GLU A 477 -15.74 -22.77 7.77
C GLU A 477 -14.58 -23.37 6.95
N ALA A 478 -13.73 -22.56 6.34
CA ALA A 478 -12.55 -23.04 5.66
C ALA A 478 -11.60 -23.81 6.60
N ALA A 479 -11.43 -23.32 7.82
CA ALA A 479 -10.67 -24.00 8.86
C ALA A 479 -11.31 -25.34 9.25
N ARG A 480 -12.65 -25.43 9.41
CA ARG A 480 -13.37 -26.70 9.69
C ARG A 480 -13.16 -27.74 8.58
N ILE A 481 -13.17 -27.31 7.31
CA ILE A 481 -12.92 -28.21 6.18
C ILE A 481 -11.50 -28.77 6.24
N LEU A 482 -10.52 -27.95 6.57
CA LEU A 482 -9.12 -28.38 6.73
C LEU A 482 -8.94 -29.32 7.92
N HIS A 483 -9.64 -29.09 9.05
CA HIS A 483 -9.67 -29.98 10.20
C HIS A 483 -10.22 -31.37 9.81
N ALA A 484 -11.41 -31.44 9.20
CA ALA A 484 -12.05 -32.68 8.79
C ALA A 484 -11.22 -33.48 7.77
N GLY A 485 -10.49 -32.81 6.87
CA GLY A 485 -9.60 -33.45 5.90
C GLY A 485 -8.32 -34.05 6.49
N GLY A 486 -7.98 -33.72 7.72
CA GLY A 486 -6.82 -34.28 8.46
C GLY A 486 -7.09 -35.61 9.16
N ALA A 487 -8.36 -35.98 9.28
CA ALA A 487 -8.80 -37.21 9.96
C ALA A 487 -8.99 -38.43 9.01
N ARG A 488 -8.56 -38.32 7.74
CA ARG A 488 -8.61 -39.41 6.76
C ARG A 488 -7.23 -39.90 6.35
#